data_53c1fbdc591404c59ede1a0eb803ecbc
#
_entry.id   53c1fbdc591404c59ede1a0eb803ecbc
#
_cell.length_a   1.000
_cell.length_b   1.000
_cell.length_c   1.000
_cell.angle_alpha   90.00
_cell.angle_beta   90.00
_cell.angle_gamma   90.00
#
_symmetry.space_group_name_H-M   'P 1'
#
loop_
_entity.id
_entity.type
_entity.pdbx_description
1 polymer ?
#
loop_
_entity_poly.entity_id
_entity_poly.type
_entity_poly.pdbx_seq_one_letter_code
_entity_poly.pdbx_strand_id
1 'polypeptide(L)'
;MSEITIRRAREDELEVIKEMSVKQTIFELDEYEMQEKERIMKDDMKRLEVFLRKEGNEFYVAEMGDNKDMAGYVWFGVSERPFSGNKVGWIYDILVLPSYRGKGVGEALMRHALQVSRERGFGQAGLMVNSKNTVALSLYEKLGFQTEYRVMTRREGNPIPA
;
A
#
# COMPACT_ATOMS: atom_id res chain seq x y z
N MET A 1 -6.02 -7.01 25.76
CA MET A 1 -5.77 -6.40 24.44
C MET A 1 -6.68 -7.11 23.44
N SER A 2 -7.37 -6.34 22.61
CA SER A 2 -8.21 -6.94 21.56
C SER A 2 -7.30 -7.66 20.56
N GLU A 3 -7.61 -8.91 20.27
CA GLU A 3 -6.88 -9.73 19.31
C GLU A 3 -7.02 -9.16 17.90
N ILE A 4 -5.91 -9.12 17.14
CA ILE A 4 -5.90 -8.76 15.72
C ILE A 4 -5.87 -10.05 14.92
N THR A 5 -6.87 -10.25 14.08
CA THR A 5 -6.95 -11.39 13.16
C THR A 5 -6.77 -10.92 11.74
N ILE A 6 -5.90 -11.58 10.97
CA ILE A 6 -5.72 -11.28 9.55
C ILE A 6 -6.33 -12.40 8.73
N ARG A 7 -7.13 -12.03 7.74
CA ARG A 7 -7.74 -12.97 6.79
C ARG A 7 -7.76 -12.38 5.38
N ARG A 8 -7.96 -13.23 4.40
CA ARG A 8 -8.21 -12.78 3.03
C ARG A 8 -9.51 -11.97 2.97
N ALA A 9 -9.50 -10.89 2.19
CA ALA A 9 -10.70 -10.09 1.95
C ALA A 9 -11.78 -10.93 1.25
N ARG A 10 -13.04 -10.72 1.63
CA ARG A 10 -14.20 -11.27 0.94
C ARG A 10 -14.51 -10.45 -0.31
N GLU A 11 -15.22 -11.05 -1.24
CA GLU A 11 -15.54 -10.40 -2.50
C GLU A 11 -16.43 -9.16 -2.32
N ASP A 12 -17.35 -9.20 -1.35
CA ASP A 12 -18.21 -8.06 -0.99
C ASP A 12 -17.45 -6.89 -0.35
N GLU A 13 -16.24 -7.12 0.16
CA GLU A 13 -15.37 -6.09 0.74
C GLU A 13 -14.50 -5.37 -0.31
N LEU A 14 -14.28 -5.98 -1.47
CA LEU A 14 -13.35 -5.46 -2.48
C LEU A 14 -13.75 -4.09 -3.02
N GLU A 15 -15.05 -3.81 -3.19
CA GLU A 15 -15.50 -2.50 -3.64
C GLU A 15 -15.18 -1.40 -2.62
N VAL A 16 -15.44 -1.66 -1.35
CA VAL A 16 -15.12 -0.72 -0.26
C VAL A 16 -13.62 -0.49 -0.16
N ILE A 17 -12.81 -1.55 -0.29
CA ILE A 17 -11.35 -1.46 -0.28
C ILE A 17 -10.86 -0.63 -1.47
N LYS A 18 -11.40 -0.84 -2.68
CA LYS A 18 -11.05 -0.03 -3.86
C LYS A 18 -11.33 1.45 -3.64
N GLU A 19 -12.52 1.78 -3.14
CA GLU A 19 -12.87 3.17 -2.83
C GLU A 19 -11.93 3.80 -1.80
N MET A 20 -11.55 3.04 -0.77
CA MET A 20 -10.59 3.49 0.25
C MET A 20 -9.22 3.74 -0.36
N SER A 21 -8.74 2.83 -1.22
CA SER A 21 -7.44 2.95 -1.89
C SER A 21 -7.39 4.18 -2.80
N VAL A 22 -8.42 4.39 -3.62
CA VAL A 22 -8.50 5.58 -4.47
C VAL A 22 -8.54 6.87 -3.65
N LYS A 23 -9.26 6.90 -2.55
CA LYS A 23 -9.28 8.07 -1.65
C LYS A 23 -7.90 8.35 -1.05
N GLN A 24 -7.10 7.32 -0.77
CA GLN A 24 -5.72 7.51 -0.32
C GLN A 24 -4.83 8.19 -1.36
N THR A 25 -5.05 7.93 -2.64
CA THR A 25 -4.29 8.56 -3.73
C THR A 25 -4.30 10.08 -3.63
N ILE A 26 -5.39 10.68 -3.12
CA ILE A 26 -5.47 12.13 -2.93
C ILE A 26 -4.38 12.66 -2.00
N PHE A 27 -4.00 11.93 -0.98
CA PHE A 27 -2.97 12.35 -0.01
C PHE A 27 -1.56 12.31 -0.60
N GLU A 28 -1.38 11.61 -1.71
CA GLU A 28 -0.11 11.54 -2.43
C GLU A 28 0.02 12.62 -3.51
N LEU A 29 -1.08 13.32 -3.86
CA LEU A 29 -1.09 14.35 -4.88
C LEU A 29 -0.40 15.63 -4.40
N ASP A 30 0.37 16.22 -5.29
CA ASP A 30 0.91 17.55 -5.07
C ASP A 30 -0.10 18.67 -5.42
N GLU A 31 0.29 19.94 -5.19
CA GLU A 31 -0.59 21.08 -5.43
C GLU A 31 -1.11 21.20 -6.87
N TYR A 32 -0.32 20.74 -7.86
CA TYR A 32 -0.71 20.80 -9.26
C TYR A 32 -1.63 19.64 -9.62
N GLU A 33 -1.29 18.46 -9.17
CA GLU A 33 -2.11 17.26 -9.38
C GLU A 33 -3.46 17.38 -8.70
N MET A 34 -3.53 18.08 -7.57
CA MET A 34 -4.78 18.34 -6.85
C MET A 34 -5.82 19.10 -7.68
N GLN A 35 -5.40 19.90 -8.66
CA GLN A 35 -6.31 20.56 -9.60
C GLN A 35 -7.01 19.57 -10.55
N GLU A 36 -6.41 18.39 -10.73
CA GLU A 36 -6.94 17.32 -11.58
C GLU A 36 -7.44 16.11 -10.79
N LYS A 37 -7.66 16.25 -9.48
CA LYS A 37 -7.96 15.13 -8.56
C LYS A 37 -9.10 14.23 -9.05
N GLU A 38 -10.17 14.80 -9.60
CA GLU A 38 -11.32 14.02 -10.08
C GLU A 38 -10.94 13.11 -11.26
N ARG A 39 -10.15 13.64 -12.20
CA ARG A 39 -9.61 12.85 -13.31
C ARG A 39 -8.68 11.75 -12.79
N ILE A 40 -7.75 12.11 -11.92
CA ILE A 40 -6.78 11.18 -11.34
C ILE A 40 -7.49 10.05 -10.59
N MET A 41 -8.48 10.36 -9.76
CA MET A 41 -9.26 9.35 -9.04
C MET A 41 -10.01 8.41 -9.99
N LYS A 42 -10.61 8.94 -11.05
CA LYS A 42 -11.31 8.15 -12.05
C LYS A 42 -10.35 7.20 -12.80
N ASP A 43 -9.18 7.70 -13.16
CA ASP A 43 -8.16 6.93 -13.87
C ASP A 43 -7.55 5.87 -12.93
N ASP A 44 -7.39 6.19 -11.65
CA ASP A 44 -6.89 5.27 -10.64
C ASP A 44 -7.88 4.11 -10.38
N MET A 45 -9.17 4.41 -10.28
CA MET A 45 -10.21 3.39 -10.18
C MET A 45 -10.15 2.39 -11.34
N LYS A 46 -10.01 2.90 -12.57
CA LYS A 46 -9.88 2.04 -13.77
C LYS A 46 -8.61 1.18 -13.72
N ARG A 47 -7.50 1.77 -13.29
CA ARG A 47 -6.24 1.02 -13.11
C ARG A 47 -6.39 -0.09 -12.09
N LEU A 48 -7.03 0.19 -10.96
CA LEU A 48 -7.31 -0.81 -9.92
C LEU A 48 -8.15 -1.96 -10.46
N GLU A 49 -9.21 -1.70 -11.21
CA GLU A 49 -10.03 -2.76 -11.82
C GLU A 49 -9.24 -3.68 -12.74
N VAL A 50 -8.31 -3.12 -13.51
CA VAL A 50 -7.41 -3.91 -14.37
C VAL A 50 -6.40 -4.70 -13.55
N PHE A 51 -5.80 -4.06 -12.52
CA PHE A 51 -4.81 -4.70 -11.66
C PHE A 51 -5.38 -5.84 -10.85
N LEU A 52 -6.60 -5.69 -10.33
CA LEU A 52 -7.26 -6.72 -9.53
C LEU A 52 -7.50 -8.04 -10.27
N ARG A 53 -7.60 -7.96 -11.60
CA ARG A 53 -7.77 -9.14 -12.47
C ARG A 53 -6.46 -9.85 -12.78
N LYS A 54 -5.31 -9.26 -12.43
CA LYS A 54 -4.00 -9.90 -12.62
C LYS A 54 -3.77 -10.96 -11.58
N GLU A 55 -3.30 -12.10 -12.01
CA GLU A 55 -2.90 -13.19 -11.13
C GLU A 55 -1.86 -12.75 -10.11
N GLY A 56 -2.00 -13.22 -8.90
CA GLY A 56 -1.06 -12.93 -7.81
C GLY A 56 -1.44 -11.74 -6.92
N ASN A 57 -2.48 -10.97 -7.27
CA ASN A 57 -2.99 -9.90 -6.42
C ASN A 57 -3.96 -10.44 -5.37
N GLU A 58 -3.76 -10.06 -4.11
CA GLU A 58 -4.60 -10.45 -2.98
C GLU A 58 -4.75 -9.30 -1.99
N PHE A 59 -5.94 -9.20 -1.41
CA PHE A 59 -6.19 -8.32 -0.30
C PHE A 59 -6.38 -9.12 0.98
N TYR A 60 -5.75 -8.63 2.04
CA TYR A 60 -5.93 -9.16 3.39
C TYR A 60 -6.50 -8.06 4.28
N VAL A 61 -7.44 -8.44 5.12
CA VAL A 61 -8.14 -7.55 6.04
C VAL A 61 -7.72 -7.88 7.45
N ALA A 62 -7.43 -6.84 8.24
CA ALA A 62 -7.29 -6.96 9.68
C ALA A 62 -8.66 -6.75 10.34
N GLU A 63 -9.05 -7.68 11.19
CA GLU A 63 -10.21 -7.58 12.06
C GLU A 63 -9.76 -7.35 13.50
N MET A 64 -10.52 -6.54 14.24
CA MET A 64 -10.22 -6.23 15.63
C MET A 64 -11.51 -6.06 16.45
N GLY A 65 -11.47 -6.48 17.71
CA GLY A 65 -12.60 -6.41 18.62
C GLY A 65 -13.54 -7.60 18.53
N ASP A 66 -14.52 -7.63 19.45
CA ASP A 66 -15.45 -8.75 19.58
C ASP A 66 -16.38 -8.91 18.38
N ASN A 67 -16.68 -7.79 17.71
CA ASN A 67 -17.51 -7.76 16.49
C ASN A 67 -16.73 -8.10 15.22
N LYS A 68 -15.42 -8.30 15.31
CA LYS A 68 -14.54 -8.51 14.15
C LYS A 68 -14.67 -7.41 13.10
N ASP A 69 -14.66 -6.16 13.55
CA ASP A 69 -14.75 -5.01 12.66
C ASP A 69 -13.48 -4.89 11.82
N MET A 70 -13.63 -4.49 10.56
CA MET A 70 -12.49 -4.20 9.70
C MET A 70 -11.69 -3.02 10.28
N ALA A 71 -10.45 -3.30 10.66
CA ALA A 71 -9.51 -2.32 11.21
C ALA A 71 -8.56 -1.74 10.15
N GLY A 72 -8.41 -2.44 9.03
CA GLY A 72 -7.54 -2.04 7.93
C GLY A 72 -7.37 -3.15 6.90
N TYR A 73 -6.59 -2.87 5.87
CA TYR A 73 -6.25 -3.84 4.84
C TYR A 73 -4.82 -3.67 4.34
N VAL A 74 -4.31 -4.70 3.66
CA VAL A 74 -3.10 -4.65 2.85
C VAL A 74 -3.36 -5.29 1.50
N TRP A 75 -2.87 -4.65 0.44
CA TRP A 75 -2.85 -5.19 -0.91
C TRP A 75 -1.47 -5.73 -1.23
N PHE A 76 -1.39 -7.04 -1.36
CA PHE A 76 -0.21 -7.76 -1.78
C PHE A 76 -0.31 -8.17 -3.25
N GLY A 77 0.79 -8.11 -3.97
CA GLY A 77 0.89 -8.60 -5.34
C GLY A 77 2.32 -8.91 -5.71
N VAL A 78 2.59 -8.92 -7.00
CA VAL A 78 3.90 -9.22 -7.57
C VAL A 78 4.35 -8.06 -8.44
N SER A 79 5.61 -7.67 -8.33
CA SER A 79 6.25 -6.67 -9.19
C SER A 79 7.58 -7.20 -9.70
N GLU A 80 8.22 -6.45 -10.55
CA GLU A 80 9.56 -6.74 -11.07
C GLU A 80 10.54 -5.70 -10.55
N ARG A 81 11.74 -6.16 -10.21
CA ARG A 81 12.80 -5.25 -9.82
C ARG A 81 13.25 -4.41 -11.01
N PRO A 82 13.45 -3.11 -10.83
CA PRO A 82 14.13 -2.28 -11.82
C PRO A 82 15.46 -2.94 -12.24
N PHE A 83 15.79 -2.86 -13.51
CA PHE A 83 17.05 -3.33 -14.13
C PHE A 83 17.21 -4.86 -14.24
N SER A 84 16.85 -5.67 -13.25
CA SER A 84 17.03 -7.14 -13.33
C SER A 84 15.81 -7.87 -13.87
N GLY A 85 14.61 -7.30 -13.72
CA GLY A 85 13.35 -7.96 -14.07
C GLY A 85 12.98 -9.12 -13.15
N ASN A 86 13.74 -9.37 -12.07
CA ASN A 86 13.41 -10.43 -11.13
C ASN A 86 12.09 -10.13 -10.41
N LYS A 87 11.23 -11.13 -10.31
CA LYS A 87 9.96 -11.00 -9.59
C LYS A 87 10.19 -10.92 -8.08
N VAL A 88 9.43 -10.03 -7.45
CA VAL A 88 9.44 -9.80 -6.00
C VAL A 88 8.02 -9.69 -5.49
N GLY A 89 7.79 -10.04 -4.23
CA GLY A 89 6.55 -9.69 -3.55
C GLY A 89 6.42 -8.17 -3.46
N TRP A 90 5.22 -7.62 -3.64
CA TRP A 90 5.02 -6.19 -3.63
C TRP A 90 3.80 -5.80 -2.80
N ILE A 91 4.00 -4.87 -1.89
CA ILE A 91 2.92 -4.25 -1.14
C ILE A 91 2.50 -2.99 -1.89
N TYR A 92 1.34 -3.07 -2.56
CA TYR A 92 0.81 -1.98 -3.38
C TYR A 92 0.15 -0.91 -2.54
N ASP A 93 -0.55 -1.32 -1.48
CA ASP A 93 -1.27 -0.42 -0.61
C ASP A 93 -1.48 -1.02 0.77
N ILE A 94 -1.52 -0.17 1.79
CA ILE A 94 -1.86 -0.53 3.17
C ILE A 94 -2.60 0.63 3.83
N LEU A 95 -3.72 0.32 4.43
CA LEU A 95 -4.53 1.28 5.19
C LEU A 95 -4.88 0.73 6.57
N VAL A 96 -4.70 1.56 7.58
CA VAL A 96 -5.28 1.37 8.90
C VAL A 96 -6.32 2.44 9.13
N LEU A 97 -7.57 2.01 9.41
CA LEU A 97 -8.66 2.94 9.67
C LEU A 97 -8.35 3.81 10.90
N PRO A 98 -8.75 5.10 10.90
CA PRO A 98 -8.35 6.06 11.93
C PRO A 98 -8.58 5.57 13.37
N SER A 99 -9.72 4.93 13.65
CA SER A 99 -10.08 4.43 14.98
C SER A 99 -9.19 3.29 15.49
N TYR A 100 -8.42 2.66 14.60
CA TYR A 100 -7.57 1.51 14.90
C TYR A 100 -6.07 1.82 14.81
N ARG A 101 -5.70 3.07 14.54
CA ARG A 101 -4.29 3.49 14.49
C ARG A 101 -3.64 3.41 15.87
N GLY A 102 -2.34 3.18 15.90
CA GLY A 102 -1.57 3.05 17.14
C GLY A 102 -1.80 1.77 17.93
N LYS A 103 -2.55 0.79 17.38
CA LYS A 103 -2.91 -0.48 18.04
C LYS A 103 -2.20 -1.69 17.45
N GLY A 104 -1.17 -1.50 16.62
CA GLY A 104 -0.39 -2.58 16.01
C GLY A 104 -0.99 -3.19 14.73
N VAL A 105 -2.11 -2.68 14.24
CA VAL A 105 -2.80 -3.21 13.04
C VAL A 105 -1.92 -3.14 11.80
N GLY A 106 -1.24 -2.02 11.56
CA GLY A 106 -0.35 -1.86 10.42
C GLY A 106 0.81 -2.83 10.45
N GLU A 107 1.41 -3.05 11.61
CA GLU A 107 2.48 -4.03 11.78
C GLU A 107 1.98 -5.46 11.52
N ALA A 108 0.82 -5.83 12.03
CA ALA A 108 0.22 -7.14 11.81
C ALA A 108 -0.05 -7.40 10.32
N LEU A 109 -0.64 -6.44 9.61
CA LEU A 109 -0.86 -6.50 8.16
C LEU A 109 0.45 -6.68 7.38
N MET A 110 1.46 -5.89 7.69
CA MET A 110 2.76 -5.97 7.02
C MET A 110 3.47 -7.29 7.27
N ARG A 111 3.46 -7.79 8.52
CA ARG A 111 4.03 -9.11 8.85
C ARG A 111 3.34 -10.22 8.08
N HIS A 112 2.02 -10.16 7.94
CA HIS A 112 1.25 -11.11 7.15
C HIS A 112 1.66 -11.06 5.66
N ALA A 113 1.74 -9.86 5.07
CA ALA A 113 2.17 -9.70 3.68
C ALA A 113 3.60 -10.23 3.43
N LEU A 114 4.52 -10.01 4.37
CA LEU A 114 5.88 -10.56 4.32
C LEU A 114 5.88 -12.09 4.44
N GLN A 115 5.00 -12.66 5.24
CA GLN A 115 4.82 -14.11 5.32
C GLN A 115 4.32 -14.68 3.99
N VAL A 116 3.27 -14.09 3.40
CA VAL A 116 2.75 -14.48 2.07
C VAL A 116 3.86 -14.42 1.01
N SER A 117 4.66 -13.36 1.01
CA SER A 117 5.81 -13.23 0.10
C SER A 117 6.78 -14.40 0.23
N ARG A 118 7.15 -14.78 1.44
CA ARG A 118 8.03 -15.92 1.70
C ARG A 118 7.41 -17.26 1.28
N GLU A 119 6.15 -17.49 1.62
CA GLU A 119 5.42 -18.72 1.27
C GLU A 119 5.31 -18.91 -0.24
N ARG A 120 5.25 -17.81 -1.00
CA ARG A 120 5.27 -17.81 -2.47
C ARG A 120 6.69 -17.93 -3.07
N GLY A 121 7.73 -18.03 -2.24
CA GLY A 121 9.10 -18.21 -2.66
C GLY A 121 9.81 -16.95 -3.16
N PHE A 122 9.28 -15.76 -2.89
CA PHE A 122 9.99 -14.52 -3.20
C PHE A 122 11.12 -14.27 -2.20
N GLY A 123 12.33 -14.10 -2.72
CA GLY A 123 13.50 -13.77 -1.90
C GLY A 123 13.50 -12.34 -1.37
N GLN A 124 12.64 -11.48 -1.91
CA GLN A 124 12.51 -10.08 -1.52
C GLN A 124 11.04 -9.66 -1.57
N ALA A 125 10.72 -8.68 -0.72
CA ALA A 125 9.47 -7.94 -0.79
C ALA A 125 9.78 -6.44 -0.87
N GLY A 126 9.03 -5.71 -1.68
CA GLY A 126 9.21 -4.29 -1.88
C GLY A 126 7.91 -3.50 -1.74
N LEU A 127 8.07 -2.21 -1.63
CA LEU A 127 6.98 -1.23 -1.61
C LEU A 127 7.49 0.12 -2.11
N MET A 128 6.57 1.03 -2.39
CA MET A 128 6.87 2.44 -2.62
C MET A 128 6.22 3.27 -1.51
N VAL A 129 6.91 4.26 -1.00
CA VAL A 129 6.42 5.15 0.04
C VAL A 129 6.84 6.58 -0.22
N ASN A 130 5.93 7.51 0.04
CA ASN A 130 6.24 8.92 -0.01
C ASN A 130 7.23 9.28 1.12
N SER A 131 8.32 9.97 0.79
CA SER A 131 9.36 10.37 1.75
C SER A 131 8.84 11.28 2.88
N LYS A 132 7.67 11.90 2.71
CA LYS A 132 7.00 12.71 3.74
C LYS A 132 6.16 11.87 4.70
N ASN A 133 5.87 10.60 4.38
CA ASN A 133 5.10 9.70 5.23
C ASN A 133 6.00 9.07 6.30
N THR A 134 6.39 9.85 7.29
CA THR A 134 7.33 9.44 8.34
C THR A 134 6.78 8.32 9.22
N VAL A 135 5.47 8.24 9.41
CA VAL A 135 4.81 7.17 10.20
C VAL A 135 4.98 5.82 9.49
N ALA A 136 4.69 5.78 8.19
CA ALA A 136 4.87 4.55 7.40
C ALA A 136 6.34 4.17 7.29
N LEU A 137 7.24 5.12 7.04
CA LEU A 137 8.68 4.88 6.99
C LEU A 137 9.20 4.23 8.28
N SER A 138 8.82 4.77 9.44
CA SER A 138 9.22 4.18 10.73
C SER A 138 8.75 2.73 10.90
N LEU A 139 7.53 2.41 10.45
CA LEU A 139 7.03 1.04 10.46
C LEU A 139 7.85 0.14 9.54
N TYR A 140 8.12 0.58 8.32
CA TYR A 140 8.84 -0.24 7.34
C TYR A 140 10.30 -0.47 7.77
N GLU A 141 11.00 0.55 8.27
CA GLU A 141 12.35 0.43 8.82
C GLU A 141 12.40 -0.55 10.01
N LYS A 142 11.42 -0.46 10.92
CA LYS A 142 11.27 -1.44 12.03
C LYS A 142 11.14 -2.88 11.53
N LEU A 143 10.50 -3.07 10.37
CA LEU A 143 10.32 -4.39 9.74
C LEU A 143 11.49 -4.81 8.84
N GLY A 144 12.56 -4.03 8.80
CA GLY A 144 13.79 -4.34 8.07
C GLY A 144 13.80 -3.89 6.62
N PHE A 145 12.84 -3.06 6.18
CA PHE A 145 12.92 -2.44 4.87
C PHE A 145 14.02 -1.39 4.82
N GLN A 146 14.70 -1.30 3.69
CA GLN A 146 15.74 -0.32 3.41
C GLN A 146 15.46 0.37 2.09
N THR A 147 15.80 1.65 2.00
CA THR A 147 15.68 2.39 0.74
C THR A 147 16.72 1.89 -0.27
N GLU A 148 16.27 1.39 -1.41
CA GLU A 148 17.14 0.96 -2.51
C GLU A 148 17.19 1.98 -3.64
N TYR A 149 16.06 2.66 -3.94
CA TYR A 149 15.97 3.62 -5.03
C TYR A 149 15.33 4.91 -4.55
N ARG A 150 15.67 6.01 -5.21
CA ARG A 150 15.05 7.31 -4.99
C ARG A 150 14.49 7.83 -6.30
N VAL A 151 13.24 8.26 -6.31
CA VAL A 151 12.65 9.02 -7.41
C VAL A 151 12.86 10.50 -7.14
N MET A 152 13.46 11.19 -8.10
CA MET A 152 13.70 12.62 -8.02
C MET A 152 12.98 13.31 -9.17
N THR A 153 12.23 14.35 -8.87
CA THR A 153 11.51 15.15 -9.86
C THR A 153 11.95 16.60 -9.79
N ARG A 154 11.95 17.26 -10.92
CA ARG A 154 12.17 18.70 -11.03
C ARG A 154 11.03 19.31 -11.85
N ARG A 155 10.45 20.39 -11.36
CA ARG A 155 9.46 21.11 -12.13
C ARG A 155 10.13 22.04 -13.13
N GLU A 156 9.56 22.10 -14.33
CA GLU A 156 9.91 23.14 -15.29
C GLU A 156 9.57 24.52 -14.71
N GLY A 157 10.40 25.51 -15.02
CA GLY A 157 10.26 26.87 -14.50
C GLY A 157 10.97 27.14 -13.16
N ASN A 158 11.37 26.12 -12.41
CA ASN A 158 12.22 26.33 -11.26
C ASN A 158 13.64 26.78 -11.68
N PRO A 159 14.21 27.82 -11.04
CA PRO A 159 15.58 28.24 -11.37
C PRO A 159 16.57 27.10 -11.06
N ILE A 160 17.55 26.93 -11.92
CA ILE A 160 18.69 26.06 -11.64
C ILE A 160 19.61 26.84 -10.71
N PRO A 161 19.92 26.34 -9.50
CA PRO A 161 20.87 27.01 -8.63
C PRO A 161 22.24 27.19 -9.31
N ALA A 162 22.86 28.30 -9.03
CA ALA A 162 24.18 28.59 -9.56
C ALA A 162 25.26 27.58 -9.06
#